data_cdcf512ce501c3ee4176ceba77cd67fc
#
_entry.id   cdcf512ce501c3ee4176ceba77cd67fc
#
_cell.length_a   1.000
_cell.length_b   1.000
_cell.length_c   1.000
_cell.angle_alpha   90.00
_cell.angle_beta   90.00
_cell.angle_gamma   90.00
#
_symmetry.space_group_name_H-M   'P 1'
#
loop_
_entity.id
_entity.type
_entity.pdbx_description
1 polymer ?
#
loop_
_entity_poly.entity_id
_entity_poly.type
_entity_poly.pdbx_seq_one_letter_code
_entity_poly.pdbx_strand_id
1 'polypeptide(L)'
;MRHLAALVALICVSLVAADEKKNDKPLTPAEAIKKVDEMVVVEMLVQASKNRLEKFKEIYLDSELDFKDEKNLAIVITESCAAKFKEAGIGEPAAHFKDKAIRVTGTVTLKDKRPRIEVSEPKQIETVKKD
;
A
#
# COMPACT_ATOMS: atom_id res chain seq x y z
N MET A 1 5.45 -35.45 -29.66
CA MET A 1 4.34 -35.35 -29.12
C MET A 1 4.35 -35.01 -27.73
N ARG A 2 4.38 -35.85 -26.92
CA ARG A 2 4.29 -35.58 -25.57
C ARG A 2 5.28 -34.61 -25.09
N HIS A 3 6.33 -34.42 -25.72
CA HIS A 3 7.31 -33.58 -25.21
C HIS A 3 6.85 -32.21 -25.02
N LEU A 4 6.00 -31.78 -25.78
CA LEU A 4 5.49 -30.50 -25.70
C LEU A 4 4.98 -30.20 -24.36
N ALA A 5 4.39 -31.14 -23.83
CA ALA A 5 3.77 -30.95 -22.54
C ALA A 5 4.82 -30.53 -21.55
N ALA A 6 5.94 -31.06 -21.66
CA ALA A 6 6.93 -30.79 -20.69
C ALA A 6 7.29 -29.35 -20.75
N LEU A 7 7.31 -28.85 -21.89
CA LEU A 7 7.67 -27.55 -22.10
C LEU A 7 6.75 -26.61 -21.40
N VAL A 8 5.55 -26.89 -21.48
CA VAL A 8 4.55 -26.08 -20.88
C VAL A 8 4.79 -25.94 -19.42
N ALA A 9 5.10 -26.99 -18.82
CA ALA A 9 5.26 -26.99 -17.41
C ALA A 9 6.35 -26.02 -17.04
N LEU A 10 7.34 -25.97 -17.82
CA LEU A 10 8.42 -25.15 -17.56
C LEU A 10 8.03 -23.70 -17.48
N ILE A 11 7.23 -23.27 -18.35
CA ILE A 11 6.78 -21.94 -18.38
C ILE A 11 6.11 -21.54 -17.12
N CYS A 12 5.30 -22.34 -16.63
CA CYS A 12 4.57 -22.01 -15.45
C CYS A 12 5.50 -21.76 -14.32
N VAL A 13 6.47 -22.52 -14.22
CA VAL A 13 7.35 -22.41 -13.14
C VAL A 13 8.04 -21.08 -13.09
N SER A 14 8.46 -20.61 -14.18
CA SER A 14 9.20 -19.41 -14.18
C SER A 14 8.35 -18.25 -13.68
N LEU A 15 7.14 -18.27 -14.00
CA LEU A 15 6.28 -17.23 -13.63
C LEU A 15 6.17 -17.13 -12.15
N VAL A 16 5.96 -18.20 -11.55
CA VAL A 16 5.79 -18.25 -10.15
C VAL A 16 7.00 -17.79 -9.43
N ALA A 17 8.11 -18.16 -9.89
CA ALA A 17 9.31 -17.80 -9.23
C ALA A 17 9.45 -16.31 -9.11
N ALA A 18 9.08 -15.63 -10.12
CA ALA A 18 9.19 -14.22 -10.11
C ALA A 18 8.40 -13.60 -9.00
N ASP A 19 7.28 -14.11 -8.75
CA ASP A 19 6.46 -13.59 -7.72
C ASP A 19 7.04 -13.69 -6.36
N GLU A 20 7.62 -14.75 -6.06
CA GLU A 20 8.13 -14.93 -4.79
C GLU A 20 9.17 -14.00 -4.36
N LYS A 21 9.95 -13.56 -5.25
CA LYS A 21 10.94 -12.68 -4.92
C LYS A 21 10.46 -11.45 -4.32
N LYS A 22 9.42 -10.94 -4.75
CA LYS A 22 8.88 -9.74 -4.27
C LYS A 22 8.55 -9.76 -2.85
N ASN A 23 8.28 -10.88 -2.32
CA ASN A 23 7.84 -10.96 -0.98
C ASN A 23 8.94 -10.90 0.03
N ASP A 24 10.13 -10.92 -0.41
CA ASP A 24 11.23 -10.94 0.48
C ASP A 24 11.24 -9.75 1.41
N LYS A 25 11.15 -8.58 0.91
CA LYS A 25 11.29 -7.45 1.73
C LYS A 25 10.48 -6.29 1.26
N PRO A 26 9.63 -5.73 2.12
CA PRO A 26 8.86 -4.58 1.71
C PRO A 26 9.80 -3.38 1.58
N LEU A 27 9.41 -2.42 0.81
CA LEU A 27 10.19 -1.23 0.62
C LEU A 27 9.95 -0.25 1.75
N THR A 28 10.88 0.66 1.96
CA THR A 28 10.66 1.76 2.90
C THR A 28 9.93 2.83 2.11
N PRO A 29 9.33 3.82 2.76
CA PRO A 29 8.69 4.91 2.04
C PRO A 29 9.67 5.64 1.12
N ALA A 30 10.90 5.83 1.56
CA ALA A 30 11.91 6.51 0.74
C ALA A 30 12.18 5.74 -0.55
N GLU A 31 12.12 4.44 -0.50
CA GLU A 31 12.33 3.63 -1.68
C GLU A 31 11.09 3.64 -2.56
N ALA A 32 9.93 3.57 -1.94
CA ALA A 32 8.68 3.52 -2.67
C ALA A 32 8.40 4.78 -3.48
N ILE A 33 8.72 5.94 -2.94
CA ILE A 33 8.42 7.18 -3.65
C ILE A 33 9.19 7.30 -4.96
N LYS A 34 10.22 6.49 -5.14
CA LYS A 34 10.97 6.50 -6.37
C LYS A 34 10.41 5.55 -7.41
N LYS A 35 9.38 4.82 -7.05
CA LYS A 35 8.82 3.83 -7.95
C LYS A 35 7.45 4.21 -8.49
N VAL A 36 7.35 5.43 -8.97
CA VAL A 36 6.09 5.92 -9.51
C VAL A 36 5.59 5.03 -10.64
N ASP A 37 4.32 4.76 -10.65
CA ASP A 37 3.63 3.91 -11.60
C ASP A 37 3.95 2.42 -11.46
N GLU A 38 4.56 2.03 -10.36
CA GLU A 38 4.84 0.62 -10.12
C GLU A 38 4.05 0.11 -8.92
N MET A 39 3.72 -1.15 -8.96
CA MET A 39 3.03 -1.81 -7.87
C MET A 39 4.10 -2.17 -6.85
N VAL A 40 3.91 -1.81 -5.61
CA VAL A 40 4.90 -2.06 -4.57
C VAL A 40 4.26 -2.58 -3.30
N VAL A 41 5.09 -3.09 -2.41
CA VAL A 41 4.68 -3.42 -1.06
C VAL A 41 5.58 -2.56 -0.19
N VAL A 42 5.00 -1.68 0.60
CA VAL A 42 5.78 -0.76 1.43
C VAL A 42 5.42 -0.96 2.89
N GLU A 43 6.41 -0.84 3.76
CA GLU A 43 6.16 -0.94 5.19
C GLU A 43 6.54 0.40 5.78
N MET A 44 5.66 1.00 6.55
CA MET A 44 5.92 2.32 7.10
C MET A 44 5.24 2.55 8.42
N LEU A 45 5.76 3.50 9.18
CA LEU A 45 5.13 3.94 10.40
C LEU A 45 4.21 5.10 10.01
N VAL A 46 2.98 5.10 10.47
CA VAL A 46 2.05 6.18 10.18
C VAL A 46 2.31 7.29 11.19
N GLN A 47 3.02 8.31 10.80
CA GLN A 47 3.37 9.40 11.71
C GLN A 47 2.29 10.45 11.82
N ALA A 48 1.49 10.60 10.78
CA ALA A 48 0.39 11.55 10.81
C ALA A 48 -0.78 10.98 10.05
N SER A 49 -1.98 11.35 10.39
CA SER A 49 -3.15 10.89 9.67
C SER A 49 -4.22 11.96 9.72
N LYS A 50 -5.09 11.99 8.72
CA LYS A 50 -6.18 12.94 8.66
C LYS A 50 -7.40 12.37 7.99
N ASN A 51 -8.55 12.59 8.58
CA ASN A 51 -9.79 12.18 7.97
C ASN A 51 -10.36 13.39 7.22
N ARG A 52 -10.34 13.33 5.92
CA ARG A 52 -10.89 14.39 5.09
C ARG A 52 -12.03 13.89 4.23
N LEU A 53 -12.77 12.90 4.72
CA LEU A 53 -13.88 12.34 3.97
C LEU A 53 -14.92 13.37 3.59
N GLU A 54 -15.22 14.25 4.49
CA GLU A 54 -16.24 15.24 4.23
C GLU A 54 -15.88 16.17 3.09
N LYS A 55 -14.69 16.66 3.09
CA LYS A 55 -14.28 17.62 2.11
C LYS A 55 -13.65 17.05 0.86
N PHE A 56 -12.79 16.07 1.03
CA PHE A 56 -12.07 15.52 -0.11
C PHE A 56 -12.37 14.06 -0.43
N LYS A 57 -13.25 13.44 0.35
CA LYS A 57 -13.61 12.03 0.15
C LYS A 57 -12.43 11.11 0.30
N GLU A 58 -11.48 11.47 1.12
CA GLU A 58 -10.27 10.67 1.34
C GLU A 58 -9.81 10.73 2.78
N ILE A 59 -9.10 9.69 3.19
CA ILE A 59 -8.44 9.65 4.47
C ILE A 59 -6.97 9.48 4.17
N TYR A 60 -6.11 10.23 4.83
CA TYR A 60 -4.68 10.19 4.57
C TYR A 60 -3.89 9.59 5.72
N LEU A 61 -2.95 8.69 5.40
CA LEU A 61 -2.01 8.13 6.38
C LEU A 61 -0.64 8.49 5.83
N ASP A 62 0.09 9.31 6.56
CA ASP A 62 1.36 9.84 6.07
C ASP A 62 2.57 9.25 6.74
N SER A 63 3.64 9.04 5.98
CA SER A 63 4.87 8.49 6.51
C SER A 63 5.68 9.54 7.26
N GLU A 64 5.40 10.82 7.03
CA GLU A 64 6.11 11.90 7.71
C GLU A 64 5.13 12.75 8.49
N LEU A 65 5.62 13.51 9.46
CA LEU A 65 4.74 14.35 10.25
C LEU A 65 4.13 15.45 9.40
N ASP A 66 4.88 15.96 8.44
CA ASP A 66 4.40 17.02 7.57
C ASP A 66 4.17 16.44 6.19
N PHE A 67 2.93 16.45 5.72
CA PHE A 67 2.62 15.86 4.43
C PHE A 67 3.31 16.57 3.27
N LYS A 68 3.83 17.78 3.51
CA LYS A 68 4.53 18.52 2.47
C LYS A 68 6.00 18.13 2.36
N ASP A 69 6.48 17.30 3.28
CA ASP A 69 7.85 16.85 3.25
C ASP A 69 8.07 16.06 1.96
N GLU A 70 9.13 16.33 1.22
CA GLU A 70 9.38 15.63 -0.02
C GLU A 70 9.57 14.14 0.19
N LYS A 71 9.89 13.70 1.39
CA LYS A 71 10.07 12.30 1.64
C LYS A 71 8.77 11.60 2.00
N ASN A 72 7.69 12.36 2.10
CA ASN A 72 6.43 11.78 2.53
C ASN A 72 5.79 10.88 1.48
N LEU A 73 5.29 9.74 1.91
CA LEU A 73 4.46 8.90 1.07
C LEU A 73 3.09 8.90 1.72
N ALA A 74 2.05 9.26 0.99
CA ALA A 74 0.71 9.29 1.53
C ALA A 74 -0.04 8.03 1.12
N ILE A 75 -0.63 7.35 2.10
CA ILE A 75 -1.50 6.23 1.79
C ILE A 75 -2.89 6.83 1.85
N VAL A 76 -3.63 6.72 0.76
CA VAL A 76 -4.92 7.38 0.64
C VAL A 76 -6.04 6.35 0.63
N ILE A 77 -6.88 6.39 1.66
CA ILE A 77 -8.00 5.46 1.76
C ILE A 77 -9.18 6.14 1.10
N THR A 78 -9.71 5.52 0.05
CA THR A 78 -10.82 6.11 -0.69
C THR A 78 -12.10 6.04 0.12
N GLU A 79 -13.09 6.80 -0.27
CA GLU A 79 -14.37 6.81 0.42
C GLU A 79 -14.99 5.41 0.48
N SER A 80 -14.96 4.69 -0.64
CA SER A 80 -15.54 3.36 -0.65
C SER A 80 -14.76 2.41 0.24
N CYS A 81 -13.46 2.57 0.33
CA CYS A 81 -12.65 1.72 1.18
C CYS A 81 -12.93 2.04 2.65
N ALA A 82 -13.15 3.33 2.96
CA ALA A 82 -13.47 3.72 4.32
C ALA A 82 -14.76 3.05 4.77
N ALA A 83 -15.73 2.95 3.86
CA ALA A 83 -16.98 2.28 4.17
C ALA A 83 -16.76 0.80 4.46
N LYS A 84 -15.85 0.18 3.72
CA LYS A 84 -15.55 -1.21 3.93
C LYS A 84 -14.82 -1.43 5.27
N PHE A 85 -13.98 -0.50 5.66
CA PHE A 85 -13.31 -0.59 6.94
C PHE A 85 -14.36 -0.51 8.05
N LYS A 86 -15.34 0.36 7.87
CA LYS A 86 -16.35 0.52 8.87
C LYS A 86 -17.12 -0.78 9.04
N GLU A 87 -17.44 -1.44 7.95
CA GLU A 87 -18.12 -2.71 8.01
C GLU A 87 -17.28 -3.77 8.70
N ALA A 88 -15.98 -3.64 8.63
CA ALA A 88 -15.09 -4.59 9.25
C ALA A 88 -14.76 -4.21 10.70
N GLY A 89 -15.44 -3.20 11.23
CA GLY A 89 -15.22 -2.82 12.61
C GLY A 89 -14.23 -1.70 12.85
N ILE A 90 -13.73 -1.10 11.79
CA ILE A 90 -12.79 0.01 11.92
C ILE A 90 -13.48 1.28 11.44
N GLY A 91 -14.17 1.95 12.33
CA GLY A 91 -14.95 3.11 11.96
C GLY A 91 -14.11 4.35 11.70
N GLU A 92 -12.93 4.43 12.31
CA GLU A 92 -12.08 5.59 12.12
C GLU A 92 -10.68 5.16 11.71
N PRO A 93 -10.45 4.88 10.44
CA PRO A 93 -9.13 4.42 9.99
C PRO A 93 -8.00 5.38 10.33
N ALA A 94 -8.26 6.69 10.26
CA ALA A 94 -7.21 7.66 10.57
C ALA A 94 -6.70 7.47 12.00
N ALA A 95 -7.61 7.32 12.94
CA ALA A 95 -7.23 7.13 14.32
C ALA A 95 -6.69 5.72 14.56
N HIS A 96 -7.28 4.76 13.87
CA HIS A 96 -6.88 3.37 14.05
C HIS A 96 -5.43 3.12 13.65
N PHE A 97 -5.00 3.68 12.55
CA PHE A 97 -3.66 3.43 12.06
C PHE A 97 -2.59 4.43 12.53
N LYS A 98 -2.99 5.51 13.16
CA LYS A 98 -2.03 6.49 13.62
C LYS A 98 -1.03 5.85 14.58
N ASP A 99 0.24 6.14 14.36
CA ASP A 99 1.33 5.63 15.18
C ASP A 99 1.57 4.11 15.08
N LYS A 100 0.97 3.49 14.08
CA LYS A 100 1.20 2.07 13.88
C LYS A 100 2.06 1.82 12.66
N ALA A 101 2.77 0.69 12.67
CA ALA A 101 3.53 0.28 11.51
C ALA A 101 2.56 -0.51 10.64
N ILE A 102 2.51 -0.17 9.36
CA ILE A 102 1.60 -0.86 8.45
C ILE A 102 2.35 -1.32 7.21
N ARG A 103 1.80 -2.30 6.53
CA ARG A 103 2.33 -2.78 5.27
C ARG A 103 1.24 -2.57 4.25
N VAL A 104 1.55 -1.88 3.17
CA VAL A 104 0.57 -1.50 2.17
C VAL A 104 0.98 -2.00 0.81
N THR A 105 0.03 -2.57 0.07
CA THR A 105 0.27 -3.04 -1.28
C THR A 105 -0.52 -2.17 -2.23
N GLY A 106 0.12 -1.63 -3.24
CA GLY A 106 -0.58 -0.81 -4.22
C GLY A 106 0.38 -0.14 -5.18
N THR A 107 -0.16 0.63 -6.08
CA THR A 107 0.63 1.31 -7.09
C THR A 107 0.91 2.75 -6.66
N VAL A 108 2.16 3.16 -6.80
CA VAL A 108 2.54 4.52 -6.44
C VAL A 108 2.17 5.44 -7.59
N THR A 109 1.41 6.49 -7.30
CA THR A 109 1.06 7.46 -8.32
C THR A 109 1.37 8.85 -7.79
N LEU A 110 1.32 9.85 -8.63
CA LEU A 110 1.58 11.22 -8.21
C LEU A 110 0.28 12.01 -8.28
N LYS A 111 0.07 12.85 -7.28
CA LYS A 111 -1.01 13.79 -7.34
C LYS A 111 -0.43 15.11 -6.88
N ASP A 112 -0.51 16.13 -7.69
CA ASP A 112 0.07 17.42 -7.43
C ASP A 112 1.56 17.25 -7.11
N LYS A 113 2.20 16.38 -7.89
CA LYS A 113 3.63 16.07 -7.77
C LYS A 113 4.01 15.36 -6.47
N ARG A 114 3.05 14.88 -5.73
CA ARG A 114 3.33 14.16 -4.49
C ARG A 114 2.99 12.69 -4.63
N PRO A 115 3.86 11.80 -4.16
CA PRO A 115 3.60 10.36 -4.31
C PRO A 115 2.56 9.86 -3.32
N ARG A 116 1.72 8.98 -3.78
CA ARG A 116 0.68 8.39 -2.96
C ARG A 116 0.37 6.97 -3.43
N ILE A 117 -0.23 6.19 -2.56
CA ILE A 117 -0.77 4.89 -2.93
C ILE A 117 -2.24 4.94 -2.53
N GLU A 118 -3.14 4.77 -3.49
CA GLU A 118 -4.56 4.75 -3.19
C GLU A 118 -4.98 3.35 -2.81
N VAL A 119 -5.73 3.22 -1.75
CA VAL A 119 -6.17 1.94 -1.24
C VAL A 119 -7.67 1.86 -1.38
N SER A 120 -8.15 0.90 -2.14
CA SER A 120 -9.58 0.72 -2.37
C SER A 120 -10.14 -0.48 -1.62
N GLU A 121 -9.28 -1.35 -1.11
CA GLU A 121 -9.71 -2.50 -0.34
C GLU A 121 -8.96 -2.60 0.97
N PRO A 122 -9.66 -2.90 2.06
CA PRO A 122 -9.00 -3.00 3.36
C PRO A 122 -7.83 -3.97 3.39
N LYS A 123 -7.89 -5.04 2.62
CA LYS A 123 -6.82 -6.02 2.64
C LYS A 123 -5.51 -5.49 2.11
N GLN A 124 -5.51 -4.33 1.48
CA GLN A 124 -4.28 -3.74 0.99
C GLN A 124 -3.44 -3.18 2.14
N ILE A 125 -4.03 -3.00 3.32
CA ILE A 125 -3.31 -2.48 4.47
C ILE A 125 -3.31 -3.52 5.59
N GLU A 126 -2.13 -3.87 6.08
CA GLU A 126 -2.03 -4.78 7.19
C GLU A 126 -1.25 -4.12 8.29
N THR A 127 -1.61 -4.34 9.53
CA THR A 127 -0.84 -3.81 10.65
C THR A 127 0.30 -4.78 10.89
N VAL A 128 1.50 -4.24 11.05
CA VAL A 128 2.66 -5.08 11.29
C VAL A 128 2.86 -5.21 12.77
N LYS A 129 2.93 -6.46 13.23
CA LYS A 129 3.15 -6.67 14.62
C LYS A 129 4.61 -6.64 14.92
N LYS A 130 4.96 -5.94 15.98
CA LYS A 130 6.31 -5.90 16.37
C LYS A 130 6.46 -6.68 17.60
N ASP A 131 7.46 -7.45 17.74
CA ASP A 131 7.65 -8.20 18.94
C ASP A 131 8.61 -7.61 19.88
#